data_937a456497a556ef620bc90c770a1967
#
_entry.id   937a456497a556ef620bc90c770a1967
#
_cell.length_a   1.000
_cell.length_b   1.000
_cell.length_c   1.000
_cell.angle_alpha   90.00
_cell.angle_beta   90.00
_cell.angle_gamma   90.00
#
_symmetry.space_group_name_H-M   'P 1'
#
loop_
_entity.id
_entity.type
_entity.pdbx_description
1 polymer ?
#
loop_
_entity_poly.entity_id
_entity_poly.type
_entity_poly.pdbx_seq_one_letter_code
_entity_poly.pdbx_strand_id
1 'polypeptide(L)'
;MTSSSNVVTFIDQQRERFLDELMALVAKPSVSTQAAHKADVGSVAQWLVERLGSLEFEAELLEHPSGNHPLVYARYHVSETAPTVLLYGHYDVQPAVLADGWDSEPFEPTVRDGKLYGRGSADSKVNVLAQLAALEALLHEKALHANIIVAFEGEEESGGATLAGFVSEQPERFTSDITVICDGSVIDNEYPSLAVGLRGIFTLELTVQGPVRDVHSGQFGGTL
;
A
#
# COMPACT_ATOMS: atom_id res chain seq x y z
N MET A 1 0.16 26.73 21.28
CA MET A 1 -0.29 25.41 20.83
C MET A 1 0.89 24.80 20.09
N THR A 2 1.18 23.53 20.30
CA THR A 2 2.30 22.87 19.63
C THR A 2 1.96 22.68 18.15
N SER A 3 2.97 22.72 17.27
CA SER A 3 2.82 22.47 15.81
C SER A 3 2.00 21.20 15.50
N SER A 4 2.14 20.15 16.29
CA SER A 4 1.37 18.90 16.15
C SER A 4 -0.15 19.08 16.34
N SER A 5 -0.59 20.00 17.20
CA SER A 5 -2.03 20.29 17.41
C SER A 5 -2.66 20.90 16.15
N ASN A 6 -1.95 21.76 15.43
CA ASN A 6 -2.45 22.40 14.22
C ASN A 6 -2.55 21.39 13.07
N VAL A 7 -1.54 20.50 12.94
CA VAL A 7 -1.54 19.43 11.93
C VAL A 7 -2.77 18.52 12.09
N VAL A 8 -3.07 18.08 13.31
CA VAL A 8 -4.28 17.28 13.59
C VAL A 8 -5.54 18.06 13.26
N THR A 9 -5.62 19.33 13.66
CA THR A 9 -6.78 20.20 13.36
C THR A 9 -7.00 20.34 11.86
N PHE A 10 -5.94 20.50 11.06
CA PHE A 10 -6.06 20.56 9.61
C PHE A 10 -6.62 19.26 9.04
N ILE A 11 -6.13 18.10 9.48
CA ILE A 11 -6.63 16.79 9.03
C ILE A 11 -8.11 16.65 9.35
N ASP A 12 -8.54 17.03 10.56
CA ASP A 12 -9.96 16.98 10.96
C ASP A 12 -10.84 17.88 10.10
N GLN A 13 -10.36 19.08 9.76
CA GLN A 13 -11.08 20.01 8.88
C GLN A 13 -11.21 19.52 7.44
N GLN A 14 -10.26 18.69 6.97
CA GLN A 14 -10.24 18.11 5.63
C GLN A 14 -10.81 16.68 5.57
N ARG A 15 -11.38 16.19 6.66
CA ARG A 15 -11.79 14.78 6.83
C ARG A 15 -12.70 14.27 5.71
N GLU A 16 -13.69 15.04 5.30
CA GLU A 16 -14.63 14.65 4.24
C GLU A 16 -13.90 14.50 2.90
N ARG A 17 -13.04 15.46 2.56
CA ARG A 17 -12.24 15.38 1.33
C ARG A 17 -11.32 14.16 1.32
N PHE A 18 -10.62 13.88 2.41
CA PHE A 18 -9.77 12.68 2.51
C PHE A 18 -10.59 11.39 2.42
N LEU A 19 -11.80 11.37 2.97
CA LEU A 19 -12.69 10.22 2.81
C LEU A 19 -13.11 10.03 1.35
N ASP A 20 -13.45 11.11 0.64
CA ASP A 20 -13.81 11.06 -0.77
C ASP A 20 -12.63 10.58 -1.63
N GLU A 21 -11.40 11.06 -1.35
CA GLU A 21 -10.18 10.58 -2.01
C GLU A 21 -9.97 9.07 -1.76
N LEU A 22 -10.17 8.60 -0.52
CA LEU A 22 -10.06 7.17 -0.20
C LEU A 22 -11.11 6.34 -0.94
N MET A 23 -12.36 6.79 -0.95
CA MET A 23 -13.43 6.10 -1.68
C MET A 23 -13.13 6.03 -3.18
N ALA A 24 -12.61 7.10 -3.77
CA ALA A 24 -12.20 7.12 -5.17
C ALA A 24 -11.03 6.15 -5.46
N LEU A 25 -10.10 5.99 -4.53
CA LEU A 25 -9.02 5.00 -4.63
C LEU A 25 -9.53 3.57 -4.48
N VAL A 26 -10.41 3.31 -3.50
CA VAL A 26 -10.99 1.98 -3.25
C VAL A 26 -11.84 1.52 -4.44
N ALA A 27 -12.53 2.44 -5.10
CA ALA A 27 -13.32 2.13 -6.30
C ALA A 27 -12.48 1.68 -7.51
N LYS A 28 -11.15 1.83 -7.49
CA LYS A 28 -10.26 1.36 -8.53
C LYS A 28 -9.75 -0.05 -8.18
N PRO A 29 -10.08 -1.09 -8.97
CA PRO A 29 -9.65 -2.46 -8.67
C PRO A 29 -8.19 -2.70 -9.07
N SER A 30 -7.25 -2.10 -8.33
CA SER A 30 -5.81 -2.22 -8.58
C SER A 30 -5.26 -3.60 -8.20
N VAL A 31 -5.83 -4.66 -8.77
CA VAL A 31 -5.47 -6.06 -8.49
C VAL A 31 -4.21 -6.43 -9.26
N SER A 32 -3.06 -6.45 -8.59
CA SER A 32 -1.73 -6.66 -9.22
C SER A 32 -1.54 -8.07 -9.79
N THR A 33 -2.21 -9.07 -9.22
CA THR A 33 -2.10 -10.48 -9.62
C THR A 33 -2.87 -10.82 -10.91
N GLN A 34 -3.69 -9.88 -11.43
CA GLN A 34 -4.57 -10.14 -12.58
C GLN A 34 -4.27 -9.19 -13.74
N ALA A 35 -3.89 -9.76 -14.90
CA ALA A 35 -3.55 -8.99 -16.10
C ALA A 35 -4.70 -8.08 -16.59
N ALA A 36 -5.96 -8.46 -16.34
CA ALA A 36 -7.14 -7.66 -16.66
C ALA A 36 -7.17 -6.31 -15.95
N HIS A 37 -6.56 -6.19 -14.76
CA HIS A 37 -6.52 -5.00 -13.93
C HIS A 37 -5.22 -4.19 -14.07
N LYS A 38 -4.35 -4.52 -15.03
CA LYS A 38 -3.10 -3.78 -15.25
C LYS A 38 -3.34 -2.27 -15.46
N ALA A 39 -4.38 -1.91 -16.20
CA ALA A 39 -4.73 -0.51 -16.43
C ALA A 39 -5.23 0.18 -15.15
N ASP A 40 -5.95 -0.54 -14.29
CA ASP A 40 -6.44 -0.01 -13.01
C ASP A 40 -5.29 0.26 -12.05
N VAL A 41 -4.31 -0.66 -11.95
CA VAL A 41 -3.08 -0.46 -11.19
C VAL A 41 -2.34 0.78 -11.70
N GLY A 42 -2.13 0.89 -13.02
CA GLY A 42 -1.51 2.05 -13.64
C GLY A 42 -2.26 3.37 -13.36
N SER A 43 -3.60 3.33 -13.34
CA SER A 43 -4.42 4.52 -13.06
C SER A 43 -4.31 5.00 -11.61
N VAL A 44 -4.11 4.08 -10.66
CA VAL A 44 -3.84 4.46 -9.26
C VAL A 44 -2.45 5.04 -9.13
N ALA A 45 -1.44 4.42 -9.76
CA ALA A 45 -0.08 4.93 -9.78
C ALA A 45 0.00 6.36 -10.34
N GLN A 46 -0.67 6.62 -11.45
CA GLN A 46 -0.73 7.95 -12.08
C GLN A 46 -1.40 8.98 -11.15
N TRP A 47 -2.52 8.60 -10.52
CA TRP A 47 -3.20 9.46 -9.56
C TRP A 47 -2.28 9.83 -8.37
N LEU A 48 -1.49 8.86 -7.87
CA LEU A 48 -0.53 9.10 -6.78
C LEU A 48 0.57 10.07 -7.19
N VAL A 49 1.11 9.95 -8.40
CA VAL A 49 2.10 10.91 -8.94
C VAL A 49 1.51 12.31 -9.03
N GLU A 50 0.29 12.44 -9.57
CA GLU A 50 -0.39 13.73 -9.69
C GLU A 50 -0.68 14.34 -8.30
N ARG A 51 -1.09 13.51 -7.36
CA ARG A 51 -1.39 13.94 -5.98
C ARG A 51 -0.13 14.41 -5.25
N LEU A 52 0.98 13.67 -5.37
CA LEU A 52 2.28 14.07 -4.83
C LEU A 52 2.80 15.34 -5.52
N GLY A 53 2.67 15.44 -6.84
CA GLY A 53 3.01 16.65 -7.60
C GLY A 53 2.23 17.87 -7.14
N SER A 54 0.95 17.73 -6.78
CA SER A 54 0.14 18.82 -6.21
C SER A 54 0.64 19.31 -4.84
N LEU A 55 1.45 18.50 -4.16
CA LEU A 55 2.14 18.83 -2.91
C LEU A 55 3.61 19.29 -3.13
N GLU A 56 3.95 19.64 -4.38
CA GLU A 56 5.28 20.10 -4.78
C GLU A 56 6.40 19.05 -4.65
N PHE A 57 6.05 17.76 -4.61
CA PHE A 57 7.02 16.68 -4.70
C PHE A 57 7.50 16.49 -6.14
N GLU A 58 8.77 16.19 -6.31
CA GLU A 58 9.32 15.64 -7.56
C GLU A 58 8.89 14.17 -7.63
N ALA A 59 7.80 13.89 -8.36
CA ALA A 59 7.18 12.57 -8.41
C ALA A 59 7.28 11.96 -9.82
N GLU A 60 7.61 10.66 -9.89
CA GLU A 60 7.75 9.90 -11.13
C GLU A 60 7.26 8.44 -10.97
N LEU A 61 6.95 7.82 -12.10
CA LEU A 61 6.72 6.37 -12.17
C LEU A 61 8.02 5.68 -12.57
N LEU A 62 8.45 4.69 -11.79
CA LEU A 62 9.61 3.88 -12.09
C LEU A 62 9.16 2.47 -12.48
N GLU A 63 9.50 2.06 -13.71
CA GLU A 63 9.26 0.71 -14.22
C GLU A 63 10.57 -0.09 -14.19
N HIS A 64 10.51 -1.33 -13.73
CA HIS A 64 11.67 -2.22 -13.67
C HIS A 64 11.43 -3.50 -14.51
N PRO A 65 12.44 -4.00 -15.25
CA PRO A 65 12.27 -5.20 -16.10
C PRO A 65 11.87 -6.48 -15.34
N SER A 66 12.15 -6.56 -14.03
CA SER A 66 11.78 -7.72 -13.20
C SER A 66 10.34 -7.66 -12.69
N GLY A 67 9.67 -6.52 -12.78
CA GLY A 67 8.31 -6.34 -12.30
C GLY A 67 7.28 -6.09 -13.40
N ASN A 68 6.01 -5.98 -13.01
CA ASN A 68 4.88 -5.81 -13.92
C ASN A 68 4.15 -4.48 -13.73
N HIS A 69 4.31 -3.87 -12.55
CA HIS A 69 3.62 -2.63 -12.16
C HIS A 69 4.62 -1.58 -11.68
N PRO A 70 4.35 -0.29 -11.93
CA PRO A 70 5.30 0.76 -11.60
C PRO A 70 5.42 0.97 -10.09
N LEU A 71 6.60 1.43 -9.66
CA LEU A 71 6.80 2.05 -8.36
C LEU A 71 6.52 3.54 -8.49
N VAL A 72 5.70 4.09 -7.62
CA VAL A 72 5.55 5.54 -7.44
C VAL A 72 6.68 6.01 -6.54
N TYR A 73 7.59 6.78 -7.12
CA TYR A 73 8.73 7.34 -6.41
C TYR A 73 8.61 8.86 -6.37
N ALA A 74 8.82 9.45 -5.20
CA ALA A 74 8.82 10.90 -5.10
C ALA A 74 9.80 11.42 -4.06
N ARG A 75 10.24 12.66 -4.22
CA ARG A 75 11.15 13.34 -3.30
C ARG A 75 10.65 14.74 -2.98
N TYR A 76 10.86 15.14 -1.72
CA TYR A 76 10.71 16.51 -1.28
C TYR A 76 11.94 16.91 -0.48
N HIS A 77 12.64 17.93 -0.90
CA HIS A 77 13.87 18.38 -0.27
C HIS A 77 13.64 19.62 0.59
N VAL A 78 13.97 19.51 1.86
CA VAL A 78 13.90 20.64 2.81
C VAL A 78 15.27 21.32 2.94
N SER A 79 16.32 20.54 3.20
CA SER A 79 17.70 21.06 3.29
C SER A 79 18.72 19.90 3.32
N GLU A 80 19.99 20.22 3.01
CA GLU A 80 21.10 19.27 3.05
C GLU A 80 21.39 18.72 4.46
N THR A 81 20.98 19.42 5.51
CA THR A 81 21.21 19.02 6.90
C THR A 81 19.99 18.41 7.58
N ALA A 82 18.85 18.40 6.93
CA ALA A 82 17.64 17.78 7.45
C ALA A 82 17.75 16.26 7.37
N PRO A 83 17.23 15.51 8.35
CA PRO A 83 17.15 14.07 8.25
C PRO A 83 16.24 13.67 7.08
N THR A 84 16.52 12.50 6.48
CA THR A 84 15.71 11.95 5.41
C THR A 84 14.81 10.84 5.94
N VAL A 85 13.53 10.94 5.66
CA VAL A 85 12.51 9.92 5.99
C VAL A 85 12.01 9.29 4.71
N LEU A 86 12.10 7.96 4.62
CA LEU A 86 11.48 7.17 3.56
C LEU A 86 10.11 6.68 4.04
N LEU A 87 9.09 6.98 3.26
CA LEU A 87 7.72 6.52 3.46
C LEU A 87 7.42 5.40 2.49
N TYR A 88 7.08 4.23 3.03
CA TYR A 88 6.69 3.07 2.25
C TYR A 88 5.21 2.75 2.43
N GLY A 89 4.60 2.24 1.38
CA GLY A 89 3.25 1.68 1.36
C GLY A 89 2.99 1.01 0.02
N HIS A 90 1.85 0.32 -0.11
CA HIS A 90 1.44 -0.25 -1.40
C HIS A 90 0.04 0.20 -1.79
N TYR A 91 -0.22 0.25 -3.10
CA TYR A 91 -1.48 0.70 -3.67
C TYR A 91 -2.22 -0.38 -4.46
N ASP A 92 -1.61 -1.54 -4.63
CA ASP A 92 -2.28 -2.72 -5.16
C ASP A 92 -3.09 -3.44 -4.07
N VAL A 93 -3.91 -4.38 -4.51
CA VAL A 93 -4.83 -5.12 -3.65
C VAL A 93 -5.00 -6.55 -4.13
N GLN A 94 -5.38 -7.45 -3.21
CA GLN A 94 -5.81 -8.80 -3.53
C GLN A 94 -7.12 -8.81 -4.34
N PRO A 95 -7.35 -9.83 -5.18
CA PRO A 95 -8.65 -10.06 -5.80
C PRO A 95 -9.78 -10.12 -4.78
N ALA A 96 -10.97 -9.71 -5.19
CA ALA A 96 -12.19 -9.86 -4.40
C ALA A 96 -13.42 -9.87 -5.30
N VAL A 97 -14.37 -10.73 -4.98
CA VAL A 97 -15.69 -10.78 -5.62
C VAL A 97 -16.76 -10.94 -4.53
N LEU A 98 -17.98 -10.54 -4.81
CA LEU A 98 -19.10 -10.61 -3.86
C LEU A 98 -19.27 -12.03 -3.24
N ALA A 99 -19.00 -13.07 -4.04
CA ALA A 99 -19.09 -14.47 -3.61
C ALA A 99 -18.08 -14.86 -2.51
N ASP A 100 -17.06 -14.05 -2.26
CA ASP A 100 -16.08 -14.28 -1.19
C ASP A 100 -16.63 -13.94 0.21
N GLY A 101 -17.92 -13.59 0.30
CA GLY A 101 -18.59 -13.29 1.56
C GLY A 101 -18.69 -11.80 1.89
N TRP A 102 -18.56 -10.94 0.89
CA TRP A 102 -18.78 -9.50 1.03
C TRP A 102 -20.28 -9.17 1.08
N ASP A 103 -20.67 -8.21 1.94
CA ASP A 103 -22.05 -7.70 2.02
C ASP A 103 -22.38 -6.65 0.94
N SER A 104 -21.37 -6.15 0.23
CA SER A 104 -21.48 -5.20 -0.89
C SER A 104 -20.34 -5.46 -1.87
N GLU A 105 -20.48 -5.01 -3.12
CA GLU A 105 -19.42 -5.15 -4.14
C GLU A 105 -18.08 -4.59 -3.61
N PRO A 106 -16.99 -5.39 -3.67
CA PRO A 106 -15.72 -5.03 -3.04
C PRO A 106 -15.10 -3.72 -3.55
N PHE A 107 -15.38 -3.35 -4.79
CA PHE A 107 -14.87 -2.12 -5.42
C PHE A 107 -15.94 -1.03 -5.56
N GLU A 108 -17.06 -1.17 -4.82
CA GLU A 108 -18.07 -0.12 -4.61
C GLU A 108 -18.02 0.32 -3.13
N PRO A 109 -17.10 1.25 -2.78
CA PRO A 109 -16.86 1.61 -1.40
C PRO A 109 -18.13 2.12 -0.71
N THR A 110 -18.46 1.53 0.42
CA THR A 110 -19.71 1.80 1.14
C THR A 110 -19.42 2.17 2.59
N VAL A 111 -19.99 3.30 3.05
CA VAL A 111 -19.94 3.68 4.46
C VAL A 111 -21.16 3.13 5.18
N ARG A 112 -20.93 2.31 6.23
CA ARG A 112 -21.96 1.74 7.11
C ARG A 112 -21.52 1.86 8.56
N ASP A 113 -22.38 2.37 9.41
CA ASP A 113 -22.11 2.53 10.86
C ASP A 113 -20.77 3.23 11.16
N GLY A 114 -20.44 4.26 10.39
CA GLY A 114 -19.20 5.02 10.56
C GLY A 114 -17.92 4.31 10.11
N LYS A 115 -18.05 3.19 9.38
CA LYS A 115 -16.92 2.43 8.83
C LYS A 115 -17.00 2.35 7.31
N LEU A 116 -15.86 2.47 6.64
CA LEU A 116 -15.74 2.29 5.19
C LEU A 116 -15.46 0.83 4.88
N TYR A 117 -16.27 0.24 4.02
CA TYR A 117 -16.12 -1.12 3.51
C TYR A 117 -15.75 -1.09 2.03
N GLY A 118 -14.75 -1.88 1.66
CA GLY A 118 -14.27 -2.06 0.29
C GLY A 118 -12.89 -2.71 0.27
N ARG A 119 -12.50 -3.37 -0.81
CA ARG A 119 -11.17 -3.97 -0.97
C ARG A 119 -10.11 -2.86 -1.05
N GLY A 120 -9.12 -2.90 -0.14
CA GLY A 120 -8.09 -1.87 0.00
C GLY A 120 -8.44 -0.75 0.99
N SER A 121 -9.65 -0.75 1.60
CA SER A 121 -10.02 0.24 2.63
C SER A 121 -9.25 0.07 3.94
N ALA A 122 -8.66 -1.11 4.18
CA ALA A 122 -7.80 -1.39 5.33
C ALA A 122 -6.38 -1.74 4.90
N ASP A 123 -6.24 -2.49 3.82
CA ASP A 123 -4.99 -3.02 3.30
C ASP A 123 -4.91 -2.74 1.78
N SER A 124 -4.13 -1.74 1.33
CA SER A 124 -3.39 -0.76 2.12
C SER A 124 -3.62 0.70 1.65
N LYS A 125 -4.66 0.96 0.81
CA LYS A 125 -4.93 2.30 0.24
C LYS A 125 -5.18 3.37 1.31
N VAL A 126 -5.80 2.98 2.44
CA VAL A 126 -5.98 3.90 3.57
C VAL A 126 -4.64 4.35 4.14
N ASN A 127 -3.66 3.45 4.22
CA ASN A 127 -2.34 3.75 4.76
C ASN A 127 -1.55 4.70 3.84
N VAL A 128 -1.66 4.50 2.52
CA VAL A 128 -1.10 5.41 1.52
C VAL A 128 -1.74 6.79 1.63
N LEU A 129 -3.08 6.86 1.71
CA LEU A 129 -3.77 8.13 1.85
C LEU A 129 -3.48 8.83 3.18
N ALA A 130 -3.35 8.08 4.28
CA ALA A 130 -2.98 8.64 5.58
C ALA A 130 -1.60 9.32 5.54
N GLN A 131 -0.63 8.71 4.83
CA GLN A 131 0.69 9.33 4.62
C GLN A 131 0.57 10.61 3.79
N LEU A 132 -0.22 10.61 2.71
CA LEU A 132 -0.45 11.81 1.88
C LEU A 132 -1.14 12.92 2.68
N ALA A 133 -2.15 12.58 3.50
CA ALA A 133 -2.83 13.53 4.36
C ALA A 133 -1.89 14.15 5.42
N ALA A 134 -1.01 13.33 6.00
CA ALA A 134 0.00 13.78 6.95
C ALA A 134 1.01 14.74 6.29
N LEU A 135 1.50 14.40 5.08
CA LEU A 135 2.41 15.26 4.32
C LEU A 135 1.75 16.59 3.98
N GLU A 136 0.52 16.57 3.47
CA GLU A 136 -0.23 17.79 3.15
C GLU A 136 -0.42 18.68 4.38
N ALA A 137 -0.82 18.11 5.51
CA ALA A 137 -1.01 18.85 6.75
C ALA A 137 0.31 19.46 7.27
N LEU A 138 1.42 18.70 7.22
CA LEU A 138 2.74 19.17 7.62
C LEU A 138 3.24 20.32 6.72
N LEU A 139 3.01 20.24 5.42
CA LEU A 139 3.37 21.30 4.48
C LEU A 139 2.51 22.55 4.69
N HIS A 140 1.18 22.39 4.84
CA HIS A 140 0.25 23.49 5.11
C HIS A 140 0.64 24.26 6.36
N GLU A 141 0.95 23.56 7.43
CA GLU A 141 1.35 24.16 8.72
C GLU A 141 2.84 24.57 8.78
N LYS A 142 3.59 24.39 7.69
CA LYS A 142 5.05 24.66 7.61
C LYS A 142 5.81 23.94 8.72
N ALA A 143 5.38 22.73 9.04
CA ALA A 143 5.89 21.88 10.12
C ALA A 143 6.73 20.70 9.61
N LEU A 144 6.93 20.58 8.30
CA LEU A 144 7.80 19.56 7.72
C LEU A 144 9.27 20.00 7.85
N HIS A 145 10.05 19.24 8.60
CA HIS A 145 11.47 19.53 8.90
C HIS A 145 12.41 18.40 8.47
N ALA A 146 11.93 17.47 7.65
CA ALA A 146 12.69 16.35 7.11
C ALA A 146 12.60 16.33 5.59
N ASN A 147 13.66 15.87 4.93
CA ASN A 147 13.59 15.47 3.54
C ASN A 147 12.72 14.21 3.45
N ILE A 148 11.90 14.10 2.42
CA ILE A 148 11.01 12.95 2.26
C ILE A 148 11.36 12.21 0.97
N ILE A 149 11.42 10.89 1.08
CA ILE A 149 11.39 9.94 -0.03
C ILE A 149 10.08 9.17 0.10
N VAL A 150 9.32 9.07 -0.98
CA VAL A 150 8.13 8.21 -1.07
C VAL A 150 8.45 7.05 -1.99
N ALA A 151 8.11 5.84 -1.54
CA ALA A 151 8.18 4.61 -2.33
C ALA A 151 6.85 3.85 -2.13
N PHE A 152 5.87 4.09 -3.02
CA PHE A 152 4.62 3.36 -3.01
C PHE A 152 4.62 2.34 -4.14
N GLU A 153 4.53 1.05 -3.78
CA GLU A 153 4.59 -0.03 -4.76
C GLU A 153 3.21 -0.55 -5.17
N GLY A 154 3.16 -1.13 -6.37
CA GLY A 154 1.96 -1.72 -6.95
C GLY A 154 2.05 -3.24 -7.08
N GLU A 155 2.92 -3.90 -6.32
CA GLU A 155 3.21 -5.33 -6.41
C GLU A 155 3.43 -6.00 -5.04
N GLU A 156 3.07 -5.38 -3.93
CA GLU A 156 3.21 -5.99 -2.60
C GLU A 156 2.51 -7.34 -2.56
N GLU A 157 1.28 -7.37 -3.02
CA GLU A 157 0.39 -8.53 -3.06
C GLU A 157 0.79 -9.59 -4.12
N SER A 158 1.80 -9.29 -4.94
CA SER A 158 2.32 -10.18 -5.99
C SER A 158 3.84 -10.38 -5.92
N GLY A 159 4.49 -9.93 -4.83
CA GLY A 159 5.88 -10.24 -4.51
C GLY A 159 6.91 -9.13 -4.69
N GLY A 160 6.51 -7.89 -5.02
CA GLY A 160 7.34 -6.68 -4.92
C GLY A 160 8.58 -6.65 -5.84
N ALA A 161 8.51 -7.24 -7.03
CA ALA A 161 9.68 -7.41 -7.88
C ALA A 161 10.26 -6.07 -8.41
N THR A 162 9.39 -5.08 -8.68
CA THR A 162 9.81 -3.75 -9.14
C THR A 162 10.62 -3.04 -8.06
N LEU A 163 10.09 -2.94 -6.84
CA LEU A 163 10.79 -2.29 -5.73
C LEU A 163 12.10 -3.01 -5.38
N ALA A 164 12.07 -4.35 -5.27
CA ALA A 164 13.25 -5.14 -4.98
C ALA A 164 14.36 -4.96 -6.03
N GLY A 165 13.99 -4.86 -7.30
CA GLY A 165 14.92 -4.55 -8.40
C GLY A 165 15.60 -3.21 -8.21
N PHE A 166 14.84 -2.15 -7.98
CA PHE A 166 15.40 -0.82 -7.76
C PHE A 166 16.26 -0.72 -6.50
N VAL A 167 15.83 -1.31 -5.39
CA VAL A 167 16.63 -1.34 -4.14
C VAL A 167 17.95 -2.05 -4.34
N SER A 168 17.98 -3.12 -5.16
CA SER A 168 19.20 -3.86 -5.47
C SER A 168 20.15 -3.10 -6.40
N GLU A 169 19.61 -2.43 -7.43
CA GLU A 169 20.40 -1.81 -8.49
C GLU A 169 20.76 -0.34 -8.22
N GLN A 170 19.90 0.38 -7.48
CA GLN A 170 20.01 1.82 -7.19
C GLN A 170 19.70 2.11 -5.71
N PRO A 171 20.40 1.48 -4.76
CA PRO A 171 20.11 1.62 -3.32
C PRO A 171 20.22 3.07 -2.82
N GLU A 172 21.01 3.90 -3.49
CA GLU A 172 21.20 5.31 -3.13
C GLU A 172 19.89 6.12 -3.26
N ARG A 173 18.94 5.71 -4.12
CA ARG A 173 17.63 6.36 -4.23
C ARG A 173 16.81 6.23 -2.95
N PHE A 174 17.04 5.19 -2.16
CA PHE A 174 16.26 4.83 -0.97
C PHE A 174 17.02 5.08 0.33
N THR A 175 18.21 5.68 0.24
CA THR A 175 19.00 6.00 1.43
C THR A 175 18.26 6.98 2.33
N SER A 176 18.01 6.59 3.55
CA SER A 176 17.25 7.38 4.54
C SER A 176 17.76 7.13 5.95
N ASP A 177 17.54 8.09 6.84
CA ASP A 177 17.85 7.97 8.27
C ASP A 177 16.78 7.15 9.00
N ILE A 178 15.53 7.25 8.52
CA ILE A 178 14.37 6.55 9.07
C ILE A 178 13.51 6.04 7.92
N THR A 179 13.08 4.78 8.00
CA THR A 179 12.05 4.22 7.12
C THR A 179 10.77 3.99 7.90
N VAL A 180 9.67 4.54 7.41
CA VAL A 180 8.33 4.35 7.96
C VAL A 180 7.56 3.42 7.02
N ILE A 181 7.28 2.22 7.50
CA ILE A 181 6.45 1.24 6.80
C ILE A 181 5.04 1.38 7.37
N CYS A 182 4.14 1.97 6.60
CA CYS A 182 2.75 2.16 7.00
C CYS A 182 1.91 1.05 6.36
N ASP A 183 2.04 -0.14 6.90
CA ASP A 183 1.38 -1.35 6.40
C ASP A 183 1.07 -2.30 7.58
N GLY A 184 0.47 -1.76 8.61
CA GLY A 184 0.14 -2.46 9.82
C GLY A 184 -1.32 -2.32 10.23
N SER A 185 -1.79 -3.31 10.97
CA SER A 185 -3.14 -3.28 11.55
C SER A 185 -3.23 -2.28 12.69
N VAL A 186 -4.35 -1.57 12.76
CA VAL A 186 -4.72 -0.79 13.95
C VAL A 186 -5.19 -1.78 15.03
N ILE A 187 -4.49 -1.84 16.16
CA ILE A 187 -4.83 -2.75 17.27
C ILE A 187 -6.07 -2.26 18.00
N ASP A 188 -6.20 -0.94 18.14
CA ASP A 188 -7.30 -0.29 18.83
C ASP A 188 -7.56 1.09 18.21
N ASN A 189 -8.84 1.48 18.07
CA ASN A 189 -9.22 2.76 17.47
C ASN A 189 -8.89 3.97 18.37
N GLU A 190 -8.69 3.76 19.66
CA GLU A 190 -8.40 4.82 20.63
C GLU A 190 -6.88 4.99 20.88
N TYR A 191 -6.10 3.94 20.61
CA TYR A 191 -4.67 3.91 20.91
C TYR A 191 -3.85 3.64 19.64
N PRO A 192 -3.12 4.63 19.13
CA PRO A 192 -2.20 4.40 18.02
C PRO A 192 -1.11 3.42 18.43
N SER A 193 -0.72 2.56 17.52
CA SER A 193 0.33 1.56 17.74
C SER A 193 1.51 1.75 16.80
N LEU A 194 2.71 1.49 17.31
CA LEU A 194 3.93 1.45 16.54
C LEU A 194 4.55 0.05 16.68
N ALA A 195 4.58 -0.71 15.58
CA ALA A 195 5.27 -1.99 15.56
C ALA A 195 6.78 -1.75 15.50
N VAL A 196 7.51 -2.28 16.48
CA VAL A 196 8.99 -2.13 16.58
C VAL A 196 9.73 -3.41 16.16
N GLY A 197 9.02 -4.41 15.67
CA GLY A 197 9.58 -5.67 15.18
C GLY A 197 8.52 -6.53 14.53
N LEU A 198 8.96 -7.43 13.65
CA LEU A 198 8.11 -8.36 12.93
C LEU A 198 8.48 -9.80 13.28
N ARG A 199 7.51 -10.70 13.12
CA ARG A 199 7.74 -12.14 13.20
C ARG A 199 8.39 -12.64 11.91
N GLY A 200 9.15 -13.72 12.00
CA GLY A 200 9.55 -14.46 10.82
C GLY A 200 8.34 -15.14 10.16
N ILE A 201 8.44 -15.34 8.85
CA ILE A 201 7.48 -16.12 8.06
C ILE A 201 8.17 -17.33 7.46
N PHE A 202 7.46 -18.43 7.40
CA PHE A 202 7.88 -19.64 6.71
C PHE A 202 6.67 -20.21 5.95
N THR A 203 6.82 -20.42 4.66
CA THR A 203 5.78 -20.99 3.81
C THR A 203 6.23 -22.38 3.35
N LEU A 204 5.35 -23.35 3.46
CA LEU A 204 5.57 -24.71 3.00
C LEU A 204 4.43 -25.14 2.09
N GLU A 205 4.77 -25.66 0.93
CA GLU A 205 3.84 -26.38 0.06
C GLU A 205 4.13 -27.86 0.11
N LEU A 206 3.11 -28.68 0.42
CA LEU A 206 3.21 -30.12 0.40
C LEU A 206 2.34 -30.68 -0.73
N THR A 207 2.99 -31.22 -1.74
CA THR A 207 2.32 -31.89 -2.84
C THR A 207 2.42 -33.40 -2.67
N VAL A 208 1.28 -34.07 -2.55
CA VAL A 208 1.19 -35.54 -2.51
C VAL A 208 0.65 -36.03 -3.84
N GLN A 209 1.48 -36.75 -4.58
CA GLN A 209 1.08 -37.33 -5.87
C GLN A 209 0.75 -38.81 -5.70
N GLY A 210 -0.50 -39.15 -5.93
CA GLY A 210 -0.97 -40.54 -6.00
C GLY A 210 -0.79 -41.16 -7.39
N PRO A 211 -1.44 -42.31 -7.66
CA PRO A 211 -1.41 -42.95 -8.98
C PRO A 211 -1.99 -42.04 -10.06
N VAL A 212 -1.54 -42.24 -11.30
CA VAL A 212 -2.00 -41.46 -12.49
C VAL A 212 -3.46 -41.67 -12.86
N ARG A 213 -4.15 -42.59 -12.20
CA ARG A 213 -5.59 -42.88 -12.35
C ARG A 213 -6.16 -43.43 -11.05
N ASP A 214 -7.48 -43.39 -10.92
CA ASP A 214 -8.17 -44.03 -9.82
C ASP A 214 -7.90 -45.53 -9.80
N VAL A 215 -7.59 -46.04 -8.61
CA VAL A 215 -7.29 -47.46 -8.40
C VAL A 215 -8.25 -48.07 -7.40
N HIS A 216 -8.64 -49.31 -7.63
CA HIS A 216 -9.53 -50.05 -6.74
C HIS A 216 -8.81 -50.47 -5.45
N SER A 217 -9.29 -50.00 -4.31
CA SER A 217 -8.66 -50.23 -3.02
C SER A 217 -8.46 -51.73 -2.65
N GLY A 218 -9.36 -52.60 -3.08
CA GLY A 218 -9.27 -54.06 -2.88
C GLY A 218 -8.16 -54.73 -3.73
N GLN A 219 -7.65 -54.06 -4.76
CA GLN A 219 -6.56 -54.59 -5.60
C GLN A 219 -5.21 -53.93 -5.34
N PHE A 220 -5.22 -52.68 -4.94
CA PHE A 220 -4.01 -51.87 -4.75
C PHE A 220 -3.84 -51.35 -3.31
N GLY A 221 -4.68 -51.75 -2.38
CA GLY A 221 -4.56 -51.36 -0.98
C GLY A 221 -3.22 -51.82 -0.38
N GLY A 222 -2.47 -50.86 0.20
CA GLY A 222 -1.17 -51.12 0.82
C GLY A 222 0.01 -51.18 -0.16
N THR A 223 -0.19 -50.84 -1.44
CA THR A 223 0.86 -50.78 -2.47
C THR A 223 1.30 -49.37 -2.82
N LEU A 224 0.74 -48.35 -2.17
CA LEU A 224 0.99 -46.94 -2.40
C LEU A 224 1.50 -46.28 -1.14
#